data_248e07b419b39d15e8c40f4f69fd398d
#
_entry.id   248e07b419b39d15e8c40f4f69fd398d
#
_cell.length_a   1.000
_cell.length_b   1.000
_cell.length_c   1.000
_cell.angle_alpha   90.00
_cell.angle_beta   90.00
_cell.angle_gamma   90.00
#
_symmetry.space_group_name_H-M   'P 1'
#
loop_
_entity.id
_entity.type
_entity.pdbx_description
1 polymer ?
#
loop_
_entity_poly.entity_id
_entity_poly.type
_entity_poly.pdbx_seq_one_letter_code
_entity_poly.pdbx_strand_id
1 'polypeptide(L)'
;MIRYDDNIYIAGLQSLYNVGATYVRRFIEDFGSPYDAWQAIKNVENLKSYTYISASDKRAISASAKDEKLEYIIHKVDEYQMDFTTFLDKDFPSILNHIYNPPAILFVRGNRALLD
;
A
#
# COMPACT_ATOMS: atom_id res chain seq x y z
N MET A 1 -19.56 -0.27 8.41
CA MET A 1 -18.18 -0.49 7.95
C MET A 1 -17.49 0.85 7.73
N ILE A 2 -16.28 0.99 8.26
CA ILE A 2 -15.49 2.22 8.08
C ILE A 2 -14.61 2.05 6.84
N ARG A 3 -14.66 3.04 5.96
CA ARG A 3 -13.74 3.12 4.83
C ARG A 3 -12.79 4.29 5.06
N TYR A 4 -11.50 4.00 5.01
CA TYR A 4 -10.45 5.00 5.18
C TYR A 4 -10.10 5.65 3.84
N ASP A 5 -9.26 6.68 3.88
CA ASP A 5 -8.71 7.27 2.66
C ASP A 5 -7.86 6.26 1.90
N ASP A 6 -7.80 6.39 0.58
CA ASP A 6 -7.00 5.49 -0.27
C ASP A 6 -5.56 5.39 0.19
N ASN A 7 -4.97 6.48 0.67
CA ASN A 7 -3.58 6.49 1.13
C ASN A 7 -3.36 5.55 2.31
N ILE A 8 -4.35 5.38 3.17
CA ILE A 8 -4.25 4.44 4.31
C ILE A 8 -4.19 3.00 3.80
N TYR A 9 -5.02 2.66 2.82
CA TYR A 9 -4.99 1.31 2.24
C TYR A 9 -3.69 1.04 1.49
N ILE A 10 -3.14 2.03 0.79
CA ILE A 10 -1.85 1.89 0.12
C ILE A 10 -0.75 1.65 1.15
N ALA A 11 -0.75 2.41 2.23
CA ALA A 11 0.23 2.21 3.32
C ALA A 11 0.09 0.82 3.93
N GLY A 12 -1.14 0.35 4.13
CA GLY A 12 -1.41 -1.00 4.61
C GLY A 12 -0.83 -2.06 3.70
N LEU A 13 -1.09 -1.95 2.40
CA LEU A 13 -0.56 -2.89 1.40
C LEU A 13 0.96 -2.89 1.40
N GLN A 14 1.59 -1.71 1.46
CA GLN A 14 3.04 -1.57 1.46
C GLN A 14 3.68 -2.18 2.70
N SER A 15 2.95 -2.25 3.82
CA SER A 15 3.45 -2.76 5.09
C SER A 15 3.42 -4.28 5.19
N LEU A 16 2.79 -4.98 4.24
CA LEU A 16 2.64 -6.42 4.30
C LEU A 16 3.97 -7.13 4.02
N TYR A 17 4.11 -8.32 4.60
CA TYR A 17 5.31 -9.14 4.44
C TYR A 17 5.56 -9.48 2.96
N ASN A 18 6.77 -9.22 2.50
CA ASN A 18 7.22 -9.51 1.13
C ASN A 18 6.38 -8.89 0.01
N VAL A 19 5.60 -7.85 0.31
CA VAL A 19 4.89 -7.11 -0.72
C VAL A 19 5.71 -5.87 -1.07
N GLY A 20 6.37 -5.91 -2.21
CA GLY A 20 7.10 -4.75 -2.72
C GLY A 20 6.18 -3.76 -3.41
N ALA A 21 6.70 -2.57 -3.69
CA ALA A 21 5.92 -1.49 -4.31
C ALA A 21 5.31 -1.90 -5.65
N THR A 22 6.01 -2.73 -6.43
CA THR A 22 5.49 -3.23 -7.70
C THR A 22 4.20 -4.03 -7.50
N TYR A 23 4.15 -4.90 -6.48
CA TYR A 23 2.95 -5.67 -6.19
C TYR A 23 1.83 -4.81 -5.61
N VAL A 24 2.16 -3.79 -4.82
CA VAL A 24 1.15 -2.86 -4.32
C VAL A 24 0.41 -2.21 -5.48
N ARG A 25 1.15 -1.65 -6.44
CA ARG A 25 0.56 -1.04 -7.64
C ARG A 25 -0.25 -2.05 -8.44
N ARG A 26 0.27 -3.24 -8.58
CA ARG A 26 -0.37 -4.31 -9.35
C ARG A 26 -1.68 -4.76 -8.73
N PHE A 27 -1.71 -4.93 -7.40
CA PHE A 27 -2.94 -5.27 -6.69
C PHE A 27 -3.99 -4.19 -6.90
N ILE A 28 -3.61 -2.92 -6.80
CA ILE A 28 -4.54 -1.81 -6.98
C ILE A 28 -5.11 -1.81 -8.40
N GLU A 29 -4.28 -2.02 -9.40
CA GLU A 29 -4.73 -2.09 -10.79
C GLU A 29 -5.64 -3.29 -11.04
N ASP A 30 -5.27 -4.45 -10.52
CA ASP A 30 -6.00 -5.69 -10.78
C ASP A 30 -7.35 -5.74 -10.06
N PHE A 31 -7.44 -5.17 -8.86
CA PHE A 31 -8.67 -5.19 -8.07
C PHE A 31 -9.47 -3.89 -8.16
N GLY A 32 -8.92 -2.86 -8.77
CA GLY A 32 -9.65 -1.65 -9.13
C GLY A 32 -9.39 -0.43 -8.28
N SER A 33 -9.06 -0.59 -7.00
CA SER A 33 -8.79 0.52 -6.11
C SER A 33 -7.98 0.02 -4.90
N PRO A 34 -7.34 0.94 -4.15
CA PRO A 34 -6.67 0.54 -2.90
C PRO A 34 -7.59 -0.17 -1.91
N TYR A 35 -8.82 0.32 -1.75
CA TYR A 35 -9.80 -0.33 -0.88
C TYR A 35 -10.13 -1.73 -1.36
N ASP A 36 -10.45 -1.88 -2.64
CA ASP A 36 -10.81 -3.18 -3.21
C ASP A 36 -9.65 -4.17 -3.13
N ALA A 37 -8.42 -3.70 -3.36
CA ALA A 37 -7.23 -4.53 -3.23
C ALA A 37 -7.06 -5.04 -1.80
N TRP A 38 -7.22 -4.15 -0.81
CA TRP A 38 -7.10 -4.54 0.60
C TRP A 38 -8.12 -5.60 0.97
N GLN A 39 -9.38 -5.42 0.54
CA GLN A 39 -10.43 -6.39 0.83
C GLN A 39 -10.18 -7.72 0.12
N ALA A 40 -9.73 -7.66 -1.15
CA ALA A 40 -9.50 -8.86 -1.95
C ALA A 40 -8.40 -9.75 -1.38
N ILE A 41 -7.27 -9.18 -0.95
CA ILE A 41 -6.12 -9.97 -0.50
C ILE A 41 -6.35 -10.66 0.85
N LYS A 42 -7.40 -10.31 1.56
CA LYS A 42 -7.77 -11.02 2.81
C LYS A 42 -8.12 -12.47 2.53
N ASN A 43 -8.54 -12.78 1.32
CA ASN A 43 -8.82 -14.15 0.89
C ASN A 43 -7.70 -14.64 -0.03
N VAL A 44 -6.96 -15.66 0.42
CA VAL A 44 -5.81 -16.21 -0.32
C VAL A 44 -6.20 -16.70 -1.72
N GLU A 45 -7.45 -17.09 -1.93
CA GLU A 45 -7.93 -17.54 -3.24
C GLU A 45 -7.80 -16.44 -4.29
N ASN A 46 -7.93 -15.18 -3.89
CA ASN A 46 -7.79 -14.05 -4.81
C ASN A 46 -6.34 -13.81 -5.26
N LEU A 47 -5.38 -14.50 -4.67
CA LEU A 47 -3.97 -14.39 -5.01
C LEU A 47 -3.49 -15.51 -5.97
N LYS A 48 -4.38 -16.38 -6.40
CA LYS A 48 -4.03 -17.53 -7.26
C LYS A 48 -3.30 -17.15 -8.54
N SER A 49 -3.69 -16.03 -9.14
CA SER A 49 -3.11 -15.60 -10.43
C SER A 49 -1.68 -15.09 -10.31
N TYR A 50 -1.21 -14.82 -9.11
CA TYR A 50 0.14 -14.29 -8.88
C TYR A 50 1.14 -15.44 -8.74
N THR A 51 1.51 -16.02 -9.87
CA THR A 51 2.32 -17.25 -9.90
C THR A 51 3.73 -17.06 -9.37
N TYR A 52 4.23 -15.81 -9.31
CA TYR A 52 5.56 -15.51 -8.79
C TYR A 52 5.60 -15.41 -7.26
N ILE A 53 4.44 -15.40 -6.61
CA ILE A 53 4.36 -15.41 -5.15
C ILE A 53 4.17 -16.86 -4.70
N SER A 54 5.02 -17.31 -3.77
CA SER A 54 4.92 -18.69 -3.26
C SER A 54 3.60 -18.89 -2.49
N ALA A 55 3.17 -20.14 -2.36
CA ALA A 55 1.96 -20.46 -1.63
C ALA A 55 2.05 -20.02 -0.16
N SER A 56 3.23 -20.18 0.46
CA SER A 56 3.41 -19.74 1.85
C SER A 56 3.35 -18.23 1.97
N ASP A 57 3.93 -17.49 1.03
CA ASP A 57 3.88 -16.02 1.04
C ASP A 57 2.46 -15.52 0.82
N LYS A 58 1.69 -16.16 -0.08
CA LYS A 58 0.27 -15.81 -0.27
C LYS A 58 -0.52 -15.96 1.01
N ARG A 59 -0.30 -17.04 1.75
CA ARG A 59 -0.97 -17.25 3.04
C ARG A 59 -0.54 -16.21 4.06
N ALA A 60 0.74 -15.86 4.10
CA ALA A 60 1.26 -14.85 5.02
C ALA A 60 0.66 -13.47 4.70
N ILE A 61 0.58 -13.12 3.43
CA ILE A 61 -0.03 -11.86 2.98
C ILE A 61 -1.48 -11.78 3.46
N SER A 62 -2.27 -12.81 3.18
CA SER A 62 -3.68 -12.83 3.56
C SER A 62 -3.87 -12.80 5.08
N ALA A 63 -3.03 -13.51 5.82
CA ALA A 63 -3.11 -13.55 7.27
C ALA A 63 -2.73 -12.21 7.92
N SER A 64 -1.84 -11.43 7.28
CA SER A 64 -1.38 -10.15 7.81
C SER A 64 -2.28 -8.97 7.42
N ALA A 65 -3.18 -9.16 6.45
CA ALA A 65 -4.06 -8.09 5.95
C ALA A 65 -5.24 -7.87 6.88
N LYS A 66 -4.98 -7.34 8.06
CA LYS A 66 -6.00 -7.08 9.09
C LYS A 66 -6.21 -5.59 9.27
N ASP A 67 -7.45 -5.20 9.54
CA ASP A 67 -7.83 -3.79 9.68
C ASP A 67 -7.14 -3.12 10.88
N GLU A 68 -6.76 -3.86 11.90
CA GLU A 68 -5.98 -3.34 13.02
C GLU A 68 -4.65 -2.74 12.57
N LYS A 69 -4.09 -3.26 11.48
CA LYS A 69 -2.88 -2.69 10.90
C LYS A 69 -3.12 -1.29 10.35
N LEU A 70 -4.27 -1.07 9.75
CA LEU A 70 -4.66 0.26 9.24
C LEU A 70 -4.81 1.25 10.40
N GLU A 71 -5.43 0.84 11.48
CA GLU A 71 -5.57 1.68 12.67
C GLU A 71 -4.21 2.04 13.28
N TYR A 72 -3.30 1.08 13.31
CA TYR A 72 -1.93 1.31 13.77
C TYR A 72 -1.23 2.36 12.90
N ILE A 73 -1.36 2.26 11.59
CA ILE A 73 -0.76 3.22 10.65
C ILE A 73 -1.33 4.63 10.89
N ILE A 74 -2.65 4.75 11.02
CA ILE A 74 -3.30 6.03 11.27
C ILE A 74 -2.77 6.65 12.56
N HIS A 75 -2.67 5.83 13.61
CA HIS A 75 -2.18 6.30 14.91
C HIS A 75 -0.73 6.80 14.81
N LYS A 76 0.13 6.09 14.09
CA LYS A 76 1.53 6.48 13.94
C LYS A 76 1.70 7.74 13.10
N VAL A 77 0.94 7.87 12.03
CA VAL A 77 0.96 9.06 11.19
C VAL A 77 0.57 10.29 12.01
N ASP A 78 -0.46 10.16 12.84
CA ASP A 78 -0.93 11.24 13.71
C ASP A 78 0.09 11.56 14.82
N GLU A 79 0.60 10.52 15.49
CA GLU A 79 1.57 10.67 16.58
C GLU A 79 2.83 11.42 16.16
N TYR A 80 3.36 11.09 14.98
CA TYR A 80 4.59 11.70 14.48
C TYR A 80 4.34 12.91 13.60
N GLN A 81 3.10 13.32 13.43
CA GLN A 81 2.71 14.45 12.57
C GLN A 81 3.29 14.29 11.16
N MET A 82 3.26 13.06 10.67
CA MET A 82 3.72 12.75 9.33
C MET A 82 2.60 12.96 8.32
N ASP A 83 2.98 13.33 7.12
CA ASP A 83 2.11 13.26 5.97
C ASP A 83 2.65 12.17 5.06
N PHE A 84 1.90 11.78 4.04
CA PHE A 84 2.39 10.83 3.06
C PHE A 84 1.83 11.15 1.69
N THR A 85 2.59 10.76 0.68
CA THR A 85 2.19 10.90 -0.72
C THR A 85 2.33 9.54 -1.39
N THR A 86 1.40 9.23 -2.29
CA THR A 86 1.40 7.97 -3.02
C THR A 86 1.49 8.24 -4.52
N PHE A 87 1.72 7.19 -5.29
CA PHE A 87 1.79 7.31 -6.75
C PHE A 87 0.47 7.80 -7.37
N LEU A 88 -0.63 7.80 -6.62
CA LEU A 88 -1.92 8.32 -7.07
C LEU A 88 -2.05 9.83 -6.85
N ASP A 89 -1.17 10.43 -6.05
CA ASP A 89 -1.24 11.85 -5.70
C ASP A 89 -0.50 12.70 -6.72
N LYS A 90 -1.00 13.91 -6.96
CA LYS A 90 -0.34 14.87 -7.85
C LYS A 90 1.04 15.27 -7.35
N ASP A 91 1.23 15.29 -6.03
CA ASP A 91 2.46 15.73 -5.38
C ASP A 91 3.55 14.65 -5.36
N PHE A 92 3.22 13.45 -5.81
CA PHE A 92 4.20 12.37 -5.84
C PHE A 92 5.33 12.73 -6.82
N PRO A 93 6.62 12.68 -6.39
CA PRO A 93 7.71 13.06 -7.29
C PRO A 93 7.71 12.23 -8.57
N SER A 94 7.52 12.90 -9.70
CA SER A 94 7.33 12.21 -10.98
C SER A 94 8.52 11.36 -11.39
N ILE A 95 9.73 11.76 -10.99
CA ILE A 95 10.95 11.02 -11.32
C ILE A 95 10.92 9.60 -10.73
N LEU A 96 10.23 9.42 -9.59
CA LEU A 96 10.15 8.11 -8.94
C LEU A 96 9.38 7.09 -9.76
N ASN A 97 8.52 7.54 -10.67
CA ASN A 97 7.75 6.66 -11.54
C ASN A 97 8.60 6.07 -12.69
N HIS A 98 9.80 6.61 -12.91
CA HIS A 98 10.68 6.23 -14.01
C HIS A 98 11.86 5.34 -13.57
N ILE A 99 11.99 5.07 -12.28
CA ILE A 99 13.05 4.19 -11.79
C ILE A 99 12.52 2.75 -11.71
N TYR A 100 13.46 1.80 -11.67
CA TYR A 100 13.10 0.40 -11.46
C TYR A 100 12.52 0.21 -10.07
N ASN A 101 11.38 -0.46 -9.99
CA ASN A 101 10.69 -0.76 -8.73
C ASN A 101 10.43 0.52 -7.90
N PRO A 102 9.68 1.49 -8.45
CA PRO A 102 9.42 2.74 -7.73
C PRO A 102 8.54 2.51 -6.50
N PRO A 103 8.68 3.33 -5.44
CA PRO A 103 7.84 3.20 -4.26
C PRO A 103 6.39 3.57 -4.60
N ALA A 104 5.45 2.93 -3.90
CA ALA A 104 4.03 3.26 -4.04
C ALA A 104 3.63 4.41 -3.10
N ILE A 105 4.36 4.59 -2.00
CA ILE A 105 4.05 5.58 -0.98
C ILE A 105 5.34 6.10 -0.34
N LEU A 106 5.33 7.39 -0.02
CA LEU A 106 6.39 8.05 0.74
C LEU A 106 5.78 8.67 1.99
N PHE A 107 6.42 8.45 3.14
CA PHE A 107 6.06 9.12 4.38
C PHE A 107 6.94 10.37 4.51
N VAL A 108 6.31 11.52 4.76
CA VAL A 108 6.99 12.82 4.72
C VAL A 108 6.74 13.57 6.02
N ARG A 109 7.82 14.13 6.56
CA ARG A 109 7.73 15.08 7.68
C ARG A 109 8.20 16.43 7.17
N GLY A 110 7.40 17.47 7.43
CA GLY A 110 7.71 18.81 6.99
C GLY A 110 7.03 19.19 5.70
N ASN A 111 7.70 19.96 4.85
CA ASN A 111 7.10 20.52 3.65
C ASN A 111 7.22 19.59 2.45
N ARG A 112 6.08 19.05 1.99
CA ARG A 112 6.02 18.14 0.85
C ARG A 112 6.54 18.77 -0.45
N ALA A 113 6.44 20.09 -0.59
CA ALA A 113 6.88 20.78 -1.80
C ALA A 113 8.39 20.59 -2.06
N LEU A 114 9.16 20.25 -1.03
CA LEU A 114 10.60 20.00 -1.18
C LEU A 114 10.90 18.69 -1.90
N LEU A 115 9.90 17.84 -2.12
CA LEU A 115 10.09 16.56 -2.83
C LEU A 115 10.13 16.72 -4.35
N ASP A 116 9.63 17.82 -4.87
CA ASP A 116 9.56 18.05 -6.32
C ASP A 116 10.84 18.68 -6.89
#